data_8439104c76f391a793711cebcb168dd6
#
_entry.id   8439104c76f391a793711cebcb168dd6
#
_cell.length_a   1.000
_cell.length_b   1.000
_cell.length_c   1.000
_cell.angle_alpha   90.00
_cell.angle_beta   90.00
_cell.angle_gamma   90.00
#
_symmetry.space_group_name_H-M   'P 1'
#
loop_
_entity.id
_entity.type
_entity.pdbx_description
1 polymer ?
#
loop_
_entity_poly.entity_id
_entity_poly.type
_entity_poly.pdbx_seq_one_letter_code
_entity_poly.pdbx_strand_id
1 'polypeptide(L)'
;MSLFAKLQQRAGEGRPVRVALIGAGKFGSMYLAQIPRTPGVHLLGIADLSPDGARANLARVGWEPARTSATSLTDALKHGSTHIGEDWRALVSHPAVDVVVECTGHPIAAVEHCLAAFAQGKHVVNVTVEADAFCGPLLARRALQAGVVYSLAFGDQPALICDLVDWARTCGFPVVAAGRGHKWLPHFSQSTPDTVWGYYGLTPEQAARGGLNPKMFNSFLDGSDGVAGAFHHHVHRRVADQRAPVLADVRAAVLQRVGQRGG
;
A
#
# COMPACT_ATOMS: atom_id res chain seq x y z
N MET A 1 17.94 9.23 14.00
CA MET A 1 17.65 7.78 14.19
C MET A 1 16.93 7.29 12.94
N SER A 2 17.38 6.18 12.31
CA SER A 2 16.78 5.63 11.11
C SER A 2 15.43 4.96 11.39
N LEU A 3 14.58 4.78 10.35
CA LEU A 3 13.33 4.05 10.47
C LEU A 3 13.57 2.61 10.97
N PHE A 4 14.59 1.95 10.45
CA PHE A 4 14.98 0.59 10.87
C PHE A 4 15.27 0.52 12.38
N ALA A 5 16.07 1.45 12.89
CA ALA A 5 16.39 1.49 14.32
C ALA A 5 15.14 1.70 15.21
N LYS A 6 14.18 2.53 14.74
CA LYS A 6 12.89 2.72 15.46
C LYS A 6 12.04 1.46 15.46
N LEU A 7 12.00 0.73 14.35
CA LEU A 7 11.26 -0.54 14.27
C LEU A 7 11.90 -1.61 15.17
N GLN A 8 13.23 -1.70 15.20
CA GLN A 8 13.94 -2.59 16.12
C GLN A 8 13.68 -2.24 17.58
N GLN A 9 13.68 -0.95 17.93
CA GLN A 9 13.31 -0.49 19.26
C GLN A 9 11.91 -0.93 19.64
N ARG A 10 10.91 -0.71 18.77
CA ARG A 10 9.52 -1.15 19.00
C ARG A 10 9.40 -2.66 19.14
N ALA A 11 10.19 -3.43 18.38
CA ALA A 11 10.27 -4.88 18.53
C ALA A 11 10.78 -5.28 19.92
N GLY A 12 11.89 -4.66 20.36
CA GLY A 12 12.46 -4.90 21.69
C GLY A 12 11.54 -4.51 22.85
N GLU A 13 10.71 -3.49 22.66
CA GLU A 13 9.72 -3.04 23.64
C GLU A 13 8.41 -3.87 23.63
N GLY A 14 8.27 -4.86 22.75
CA GLY A 14 7.05 -5.64 22.61
C GLY A 14 5.85 -4.82 22.07
N ARG A 15 6.09 -3.68 21.46
CA ARG A 15 5.10 -2.74 20.93
C ARG A 15 5.19 -2.58 19.39
N PRO A 16 5.01 -3.66 18.60
CA PRO A 16 5.11 -3.56 17.16
C PRO A 16 4.04 -2.62 16.57
N VAL A 17 4.30 -2.06 15.41
CA VAL A 17 3.26 -1.42 14.59
C VAL A 17 2.29 -2.49 14.12
N ARG A 18 1.01 -2.34 14.43
CA ARG A 18 -0.02 -3.32 14.07
C ARG A 18 -0.69 -2.92 12.78
N VAL A 19 -0.58 -3.81 11.81
CA VAL A 19 -1.04 -3.57 10.44
C VAL A 19 -2.26 -4.42 10.14
N ALA A 20 -3.25 -3.81 9.50
CA ALA A 20 -4.36 -4.47 8.83
C ALA A 20 -4.12 -4.45 7.33
N LEU A 21 -4.30 -5.58 6.64
CA LEU A 21 -4.20 -5.68 5.19
C LEU A 21 -5.59 -5.92 4.61
N ILE A 22 -5.99 -5.12 3.61
CA ILE A 22 -7.21 -5.34 2.85
C ILE A 22 -6.82 -5.71 1.42
N GLY A 23 -7.12 -6.94 1.03
CA GLY A 23 -6.72 -7.54 -0.25
C GLY A 23 -5.39 -8.30 -0.16
N ALA A 24 -5.46 -9.62 -0.27
CA ALA A 24 -4.31 -10.54 -0.28
C ALA A 24 -4.06 -11.12 -1.69
N GLY A 25 -4.35 -10.34 -2.72
CA GLY A 25 -4.10 -10.65 -4.12
C GLY A 25 -2.61 -10.68 -4.45
N LYS A 26 -2.28 -10.45 -5.71
CA LYS A 26 -0.89 -10.54 -6.18
C LYS A 26 0.05 -9.55 -5.48
N PHE A 27 -0.33 -8.27 -5.41
CA PHE A 27 0.49 -7.27 -4.72
C PHE A 27 0.56 -7.55 -3.21
N GLY A 28 -0.60 -7.85 -2.59
CA GLY A 28 -0.64 -8.25 -1.19
C GLY A 28 0.30 -9.41 -0.88
N SER A 29 0.39 -10.40 -1.78
CA SER A 29 1.32 -11.52 -1.64
C SER A 29 2.79 -11.09 -1.61
N MET A 30 3.19 -10.08 -2.40
CA MET A 30 4.57 -9.57 -2.37
C MET A 30 4.88 -8.90 -1.03
N TYR A 31 3.95 -8.09 -0.51
CA TYR A 31 4.06 -7.52 0.83
C TYR A 31 4.11 -8.61 1.91
N LEU A 32 3.24 -9.61 1.80
CA LEU A 32 3.16 -10.74 2.72
C LEU A 32 4.43 -11.60 2.71
N ALA A 33 5.15 -11.70 1.60
CA ALA A 33 6.44 -12.39 1.54
C ALA A 33 7.53 -11.71 2.39
N GLN A 34 7.41 -10.41 2.65
CA GLN A 34 8.43 -9.62 3.35
C GLN A 34 8.08 -9.36 4.82
N ILE A 35 6.81 -9.22 5.15
CA ILE A 35 6.35 -8.82 6.48
C ILE A 35 6.89 -9.70 7.62
N PRO A 36 7.04 -11.03 7.47
CA PRO A 36 7.60 -11.89 8.52
C PRO A 36 9.06 -11.56 8.90
N ARG A 37 9.76 -10.84 8.02
CA ARG A 37 11.17 -10.44 8.22
C ARG A 37 11.30 -8.98 8.63
N THR A 38 10.19 -8.24 8.72
CA THR A 38 10.20 -6.81 9.06
C THR A 38 10.12 -6.66 10.57
N PRO A 39 11.20 -6.22 11.25
CA PRO A 39 11.18 -6.09 12.70
C PRO A 39 10.18 -5.03 13.14
N GLY A 40 9.57 -5.22 14.30
CA GLY A 40 8.65 -4.24 14.90
C GLY A 40 7.35 -4.01 14.15
N VAL A 41 6.95 -4.93 13.27
CA VAL A 41 5.67 -4.93 12.57
C VAL A 41 4.93 -6.23 12.87
N HIS A 42 3.64 -6.12 13.21
CA HIS A 42 2.74 -7.26 13.40
C HIS A 42 1.55 -7.12 12.45
N LEU A 43 1.41 -8.04 11.52
CA LEU A 43 0.22 -8.14 10.69
C LEU A 43 -0.90 -8.77 11.52
N LEU A 44 -1.77 -7.93 12.07
CA LEU A 44 -2.84 -8.36 12.99
C LEU A 44 -3.95 -9.11 12.24
N GLY A 45 -4.29 -8.67 11.04
CA GLY A 45 -5.33 -9.31 10.25
C GLY A 45 -5.26 -9.00 8.78
N ILE A 46 -5.91 -9.86 8.03
CA ILE A 46 -6.12 -9.77 6.57
C ILE A 46 -7.62 -9.86 6.33
N ALA A 47 -8.16 -8.92 5.56
CA ALA A 47 -9.49 -8.99 5.01
C ALA A 47 -9.42 -9.23 3.50
N ASP A 48 -10.07 -10.26 3.02
CA ASP A 48 -10.14 -10.61 1.59
C ASP A 48 -11.50 -11.23 1.28
N LEU A 49 -12.03 -10.99 0.09
CA LEU A 49 -13.29 -11.60 -0.37
C LEU A 49 -13.21 -13.12 -0.47
N SER A 50 -11.99 -13.68 -0.53
CA SER A 50 -11.73 -15.11 -0.53
C SER A 50 -10.68 -15.45 0.54
N PRO A 51 -11.08 -15.68 1.80
CA PRO A 51 -10.14 -16.06 2.86
C PRO A 51 -9.31 -17.32 2.52
N ASP A 52 -9.89 -18.28 1.84
CA ASP A 52 -9.17 -19.48 1.39
C ASP A 52 -8.14 -19.15 0.30
N GLY A 53 -8.49 -18.26 -0.63
CA GLY A 53 -7.56 -17.71 -1.62
C GLY A 53 -6.41 -16.94 -0.95
N ALA A 54 -6.70 -16.15 0.07
CA ALA A 54 -5.69 -15.48 0.88
C ALA A 54 -4.75 -16.47 1.57
N ARG A 55 -5.28 -17.54 2.18
CA ARG A 55 -4.47 -18.62 2.80
C ARG A 55 -3.58 -19.33 1.77
N ALA A 56 -4.10 -19.65 0.59
CA ALA A 56 -3.33 -20.23 -0.49
C ALA A 56 -2.19 -19.33 -0.95
N ASN A 57 -2.44 -18.02 -1.07
CA ASN A 57 -1.41 -17.04 -1.41
C ASN A 57 -0.33 -16.91 -0.32
N LEU A 58 -0.71 -16.96 0.95
CA LEU A 58 0.23 -16.98 2.08
C LEU A 58 1.11 -18.24 2.07
N ALA A 59 0.52 -19.41 1.87
CA ALA A 59 1.26 -20.67 1.76
C ALA A 59 2.27 -20.61 0.59
N ARG A 60 1.87 -20.06 -0.56
CA ARG A 60 2.74 -19.89 -1.73
C ARG A 60 3.95 -18.99 -1.45
N VAL A 61 3.84 -18.00 -0.57
CA VAL A 61 4.95 -17.12 -0.18
C VAL A 61 5.65 -17.55 1.10
N GLY A 62 5.43 -18.78 1.54
CA GLY A 62 6.19 -19.43 2.62
C GLY A 62 5.72 -19.12 4.04
N TRP A 63 4.45 -18.76 4.21
CA TRP A 63 3.89 -18.62 5.57
C TRP A 63 3.59 -19.98 6.18
N GLU A 64 4.07 -20.18 7.40
CA GLU A 64 3.72 -21.34 8.19
C GLU A 64 2.27 -21.26 8.66
N PRO A 65 1.49 -22.36 8.62
CA PRO A 65 0.07 -22.36 9.05
C PRO A 65 -0.14 -21.82 10.46
N ALA A 66 0.79 -22.05 11.38
CA ALA A 66 0.72 -21.54 12.75
C ALA A 66 0.63 -20.00 12.82
N ARG A 67 1.19 -19.26 11.85
CA ARG A 67 1.12 -17.80 11.79
C ARG A 67 -0.27 -17.28 11.47
N THR A 68 -1.14 -18.07 10.88
CA THR A 68 -2.50 -17.73 10.46
C THR A 68 -3.56 -18.53 11.21
N SER A 69 -3.22 -19.05 12.37
CA SER A 69 -4.09 -19.92 13.17
C SER A 69 -5.15 -19.14 13.98
N ALA A 70 -5.05 -17.83 14.05
CA ALA A 70 -5.97 -17.02 14.84
C ALA A 70 -7.41 -17.12 14.35
N THR A 71 -8.33 -17.39 15.28
CA THR A 71 -9.76 -17.48 15.02
C THR A 71 -10.47 -16.12 15.10
N SER A 72 -9.82 -15.12 15.69
CA SER A 72 -10.33 -13.75 15.81
C SER A 72 -9.16 -12.75 15.88
N LEU A 73 -9.46 -11.45 15.72
CA LEU A 73 -8.47 -10.38 15.88
C LEU A 73 -7.92 -10.32 17.31
N THR A 74 -8.77 -10.58 18.31
CA THR A 74 -8.33 -10.66 19.72
C THR A 74 -7.38 -11.83 19.94
N ASP A 75 -7.67 -12.97 19.33
CA ASP A 75 -6.81 -14.15 19.38
C ASP A 75 -5.47 -13.89 18.67
N ALA A 76 -5.51 -13.25 17.51
CA ALA A 76 -4.31 -12.82 16.78
C ALA A 76 -3.42 -11.89 17.62
N LEU A 77 -4.03 -10.94 18.31
CA LEU A 77 -3.32 -10.01 19.18
C LEU A 77 -2.64 -10.72 20.36
N LYS A 78 -3.36 -11.66 20.97
CA LYS A 78 -2.88 -12.41 22.15
C LYS A 78 -1.70 -13.33 21.82
N HIS A 79 -1.72 -13.97 20.65
CA HIS A 79 -0.74 -15.00 20.29
C HIS A 79 0.31 -14.52 19.27
N GLY A 80 0.24 -13.25 18.83
CA GLY A 80 1.17 -12.73 17.82
C GLY A 80 0.99 -13.35 16.43
N SER A 81 -0.18 -13.96 16.18
CA SER A 81 -0.55 -14.56 14.90
C SER A 81 -1.38 -13.58 14.04
N THR A 82 -1.88 -14.02 12.89
CA THR A 82 -2.67 -13.20 11.96
C THR A 82 -4.05 -13.82 11.79
N HIS A 83 -5.10 -13.02 11.96
CA HIS A 83 -6.46 -13.41 11.62
C HIS A 83 -6.75 -13.19 10.13
N ILE A 84 -7.46 -14.12 9.49
CA ILE A 84 -7.90 -14.00 8.09
C ILE A 84 -9.42 -14.15 8.04
N GLY A 85 -10.08 -13.13 7.48
CA GLY A 85 -11.53 -13.09 7.34
C GLY A 85 -11.99 -12.22 6.17
N GLU A 86 -13.30 -12.04 6.04
CA GLU A 86 -13.91 -11.21 4.99
C GLU A 86 -14.26 -9.81 5.51
N ASP A 87 -14.50 -9.68 6.81
CA ASP A 87 -15.01 -8.44 7.40
C ASP A 87 -13.89 -7.39 7.59
N TRP A 88 -13.68 -6.62 6.53
CA TRP A 88 -12.74 -5.52 6.59
C TRP A 88 -13.18 -4.40 7.56
N ARG A 89 -14.48 -4.24 7.81
CA ARG A 89 -14.98 -3.22 8.73
C ARG A 89 -14.61 -3.53 10.17
N ALA A 90 -14.80 -4.78 10.60
CA ALA A 90 -14.34 -5.24 11.89
C ALA A 90 -12.82 -5.07 12.03
N LEU A 91 -12.06 -5.39 10.98
CA LEU A 91 -10.61 -5.26 10.97
C LEU A 91 -10.18 -3.79 11.13
N VAL A 92 -10.74 -2.86 10.35
CA VAL A 92 -10.41 -1.43 10.40
C VAL A 92 -10.85 -0.79 11.72
N SER A 93 -11.99 -1.23 12.28
CA SER A 93 -12.51 -0.70 13.54
C SER A 93 -11.76 -1.21 14.77
N HIS A 94 -10.93 -2.25 14.62
CA HIS A 94 -10.26 -2.84 15.78
C HIS A 94 -9.28 -1.85 16.42
N PRO A 95 -9.37 -1.61 17.74
CA PRO A 95 -8.62 -0.53 18.42
C PRO A 95 -7.10 -0.74 18.34
N ALA A 96 -6.63 -1.99 18.26
CA ALA A 96 -5.23 -2.29 18.22
C ALA A 96 -4.58 -2.05 16.83
N VAL A 97 -5.34 -1.85 15.75
CA VAL A 97 -4.80 -1.53 14.43
C VAL A 97 -4.25 -0.11 14.42
N ASP A 98 -3.02 0.05 13.98
CA ASP A 98 -2.36 1.35 13.79
C ASP A 98 -2.44 1.82 12.34
N VAL A 99 -2.21 0.90 11.39
CA VAL A 99 -2.08 1.18 9.96
C VAL A 99 -2.92 0.21 9.15
N VAL A 100 -3.64 0.72 8.16
CA VAL A 100 -4.33 -0.07 7.15
C VAL A 100 -3.52 0.00 5.85
N VAL A 101 -3.22 -1.16 5.27
CA VAL A 101 -2.65 -1.29 3.92
C VAL A 101 -3.79 -1.72 3.00
N GLU A 102 -4.15 -0.85 2.08
CA GLU A 102 -5.21 -1.07 1.10
C GLU A 102 -4.60 -1.53 -0.22
N CYS A 103 -4.88 -2.75 -0.68
CA CYS A 103 -4.33 -3.30 -1.91
C CYS A 103 -5.31 -4.22 -2.66
N THR A 104 -6.59 -3.84 -2.68
CA THR A 104 -7.62 -4.59 -3.41
C THR A 104 -7.53 -4.43 -4.93
N GLY A 105 -6.95 -3.32 -5.41
CA GLY A 105 -6.96 -2.96 -6.83
C GLY A 105 -8.34 -2.51 -7.34
N HIS A 106 -9.31 -2.29 -6.45
CA HIS A 106 -10.66 -1.84 -6.80
C HIS A 106 -10.87 -0.39 -6.34
N PRO A 107 -10.87 0.61 -7.25
CA PRO A 107 -10.77 2.01 -6.87
C PRO A 107 -11.92 2.50 -5.98
N ILE A 108 -13.16 2.06 -6.22
CA ILE A 108 -14.32 2.48 -5.43
C ILE A 108 -14.22 1.92 -4.01
N ALA A 109 -13.93 0.63 -3.87
CA ALA A 109 -13.76 0.00 -2.57
C ALA A 109 -12.59 0.61 -1.79
N ALA A 110 -11.48 0.90 -2.47
CA ALA A 110 -10.31 1.52 -1.84
C ALA A 110 -10.62 2.90 -1.27
N VAL A 111 -11.42 3.72 -1.96
CA VAL A 111 -11.90 5.00 -1.41
C VAL A 111 -12.72 4.78 -0.14
N GLU A 112 -13.66 3.82 -0.15
CA GLU A 112 -14.47 3.48 1.02
C GLU A 112 -13.60 3.01 2.20
N HIS A 113 -12.64 2.10 1.94
CA HIS A 113 -11.71 1.58 2.94
C HIS A 113 -10.87 2.71 3.56
N CYS A 114 -10.32 3.60 2.74
CA CYS A 114 -9.53 4.74 3.21
C CYS A 114 -10.37 5.67 4.10
N LEU A 115 -11.58 6.06 3.66
CA LEU A 115 -12.45 6.94 4.43
C LEU A 115 -12.87 6.32 5.76
N ALA A 116 -13.19 5.03 5.78
CA ALA A 116 -13.51 4.30 7.00
C ALA A 116 -12.32 4.24 7.96
N ALA A 117 -11.11 3.98 7.44
CA ALA A 117 -9.88 3.98 8.23
C ALA A 117 -9.62 5.35 8.87
N PHE A 118 -9.77 6.43 8.11
CA PHE A 118 -9.60 7.79 8.65
C PHE A 118 -10.62 8.10 9.76
N ALA A 119 -11.89 7.69 9.58
CA ALA A 119 -12.92 7.86 10.59
C ALA A 119 -12.60 7.13 11.90
N GLN A 120 -11.84 6.04 11.84
CA GLN A 120 -11.36 5.27 12.99
C GLN A 120 -9.97 5.72 13.48
N GLY A 121 -9.44 6.83 12.98
CA GLY A 121 -8.14 7.35 13.37
C GLY A 121 -6.95 6.46 12.94
N LYS A 122 -7.10 5.67 11.86
CA LYS A 122 -6.05 4.78 11.36
C LYS A 122 -5.26 5.45 10.25
N HIS A 123 -3.94 5.22 10.25
CA HIS A 123 -3.09 5.58 9.14
C HIS A 123 -3.37 4.66 7.95
N VAL A 124 -3.18 5.14 6.73
CA VAL A 124 -3.41 4.34 5.51
C VAL A 124 -2.20 4.40 4.59
N VAL A 125 -1.80 3.22 4.11
CA VAL A 125 -0.94 3.06 2.93
C VAL A 125 -1.83 2.53 1.82
N ASN A 126 -2.09 3.36 0.81
CA ASN A 126 -2.92 2.99 -0.33
C ASN A 126 -2.04 2.48 -1.48
N VAL A 127 -2.24 1.22 -1.84
CA VAL A 127 -1.57 0.58 -2.97
C VAL A 127 -2.43 0.66 -4.23
N THR A 128 -3.75 0.79 -4.08
CA THR A 128 -4.68 0.96 -5.19
C THR A 128 -4.56 2.39 -5.75
N VAL A 129 -3.55 2.58 -6.59
CA VAL A 129 -3.18 3.90 -7.15
C VAL A 129 -4.31 4.53 -7.97
N GLU A 130 -5.19 3.74 -8.54
CA GLU A 130 -6.36 4.20 -9.28
C GLU A 130 -7.33 4.98 -8.38
N ALA A 131 -7.48 4.58 -7.12
CA ALA A 131 -8.28 5.32 -6.15
C ALA A 131 -7.67 6.69 -5.83
N ASP A 132 -6.33 6.76 -5.73
CA ASP A 132 -5.63 8.02 -5.52
C ASP A 132 -5.68 8.91 -6.77
N ALA A 133 -5.53 8.34 -7.96
CA ALA A 133 -5.68 9.07 -9.23
C ALA A 133 -7.06 9.73 -9.33
N PHE A 134 -8.10 9.02 -8.89
CA PHE A 134 -9.48 9.48 -8.93
C PHE A 134 -9.85 10.43 -7.78
N CYS A 135 -9.50 10.10 -6.55
CA CYS A 135 -9.94 10.80 -5.34
C CYS A 135 -8.80 11.28 -4.44
N GLY A 136 -7.52 11.18 -4.84
CA GLY A 136 -6.37 11.45 -3.99
C GLY A 136 -6.41 12.79 -3.22
N PRO A 137 -6.75 13.94 -3.86
CA PRO A 137 -6.86 15.21 -3.16
C PRO A 137 -7.92 15.21 -2.06
N LEU A 138 -9.03 14.49 -2.26
CA LEU A 138 -10.07 14.34 -1.25
C LEU A 138 -9.56 13.47 -0.10
N LEU A 139 -8.97 12.31 -0.41
CA LEU A 139 -8.44 11.38 0.58
C LEU A 139 -7.36 12.04 1.46
N ALA A 140 -6.43 12.75 0.83
CA ALA A 140 -5.40 13.50 1.55
C ALA A 140 -5.97 14.54 2.51
N ARG A 141 -6.97 15.31 2.06
CA ARG A 141 -7.64 16.32 2.90
C ARG A 141 -8.39 15.66 4.06
N ARG A 142 -9.09 14.54 3.82
CA ARG A 142 -9.80 13.81 4.88
C ARG A 142 -8.85 13.20 5.90
N ALA A 143 -7.73 12.63 5.45
CA ALA A 143 -6.70 12.14 6.35
C ALA A 143 -6.12 13.25 7.23
N LEU A 144 -5.83 14.43 6.64
CA LEU A 144 -5.37 15.59 7.37
C LEU A 144 -6.38 16.04 8.43
N GLN A 145 -7.66 16.13 8.07
CA GLN A 145 -8.74 16.48 9.00
C GLN A 145 -8.86 15.49 10.16
N ALA A 146 -8.63 14.21 9.88
CA ALA A 146 -8.64 13.14 10.88
C ALA A 146 -7.32 13.07 11.71
N GLY A 147 -6.30 13.85 11.35
CA GLY A 147 -5.00 13.82 12.01
C GLY A 147 -4.23 12.51 11.78
N VAL A 148 -4.44 11.86 10.64
CA VAL A 148 -3.78 10.60 10.27
C VAL A 148 -2.94 10.75 9.00
N VAL A 149 -2.04 9.79 8.78
CA VAL A 149 -1.22 9.72 7.57
C VAL A 149 -1.98 8.98 6.48
N TYR A 150 -2.02 9.57 5.29
CA TYR A 150 -2.37 8.92 4.05
C TYR A 150 -1.15 8.94 3.13
N SER A 151 -0.69 7.79 2.71
CA SER A 151 0.46 7.63 1.82
C SER A 151 0.15 6.62 0.74
N LEU A 152 0.73 6.81 -0.43
CA LEU A 152 0.87 5.73 -1.40
C LEU A 152 1.97 4.77 -0.94
N ALA A 153 2.01 3.57 -1.55
CA ALA A 153 3.04 2.60 -1.27
C ALA A 153 4.43 3.16 -1.60
N PHE A 154 5.27 3.34 -0.57
CA PHE A 154 6.62 3.84 -0.76
C PHE A 154 7.48 2.80 -1.47
N GLY A 155 8.19 3.27 -2.52
CA GLY A 155 8.95 2.39 -3.42
C GLY A 155 8.31 2.26 -4.80
N ASP A 156 7.02 2.54 -4.92
CA ASP A 156 6.37 2.71 -6.22
C ASP A 156 6.60 4.12 -6.77
N GLN A 157 6.57 4.25 -8.10
CA GLN A 157 6.96 5.49 -8.79
C GLN A 157 6.14 6.71 -8.35
N PRO A 158 4.82 6.66 -8.15
CA PRO A 158 4.06 7.82 -7.71
C PRO A 158 4.52 8.38 -6.37
N ALA A 159 4.80 7.52 -5.39
CA ALA A 159 5.30 7.93 -4.09
C ALA A 159 6.72 8.52 -4.19
N LEU A 160 7.61 7.90 -4.96
CA LEU A 160 8.99 8.36 -5.15
C LEU A 160 9.04 9.71 -5.86
N ILE A 161 8.18 9.95 -6.85
CA ILE A 161 8.08 11.24 -7.54
C ILE A 161 7.63 12.34 -6.58
N CYS A 162 6.66 12.07 -5.72
CA CYS A 162 6.20 13.01 -4.72
C CYS A 162 7.33 13.42 -3.77
N ASP A 163 8.08 12.46 -3.26
CA ASP A 163 9.22 12.73 -2.38
C ASP A 163 10.31 13.56 -3.08
N LEU A 164 10.61 13.23 -4.33
CA LEU A 164 11.60 13.96 -5.11
C LEU A 164 11.17 15.42 -5.39
N VAL A 165 9.89 15.63 -5.70
CA VAL A 165 9.31 16.98 -5.88
C VAL A 165 9.36 17.77 -4.59
N ASP A 166 9.00 17.16 -3.45
CA ASP A 166 9.06 17.80 -2.15
C ASP A 166 10.50 18.16 -1.76
N TRP A 167 11.43 17.26 -1.98
CA TRP A 167 12.86 17.52 -1.76
C TRP A 167 13.37 18.69 -2.60
N ALA A 168 13.08 18.70 -3.92
CA ALA A 168 13.53 19.75 -4.80
C ALA A 168 13.00 21.12 -4.36
N ARG A 169 11.70 21.21 -4.00
CA ARG A 169 11.08 22.45 -3.50
C ARG A 169 11.68 22.89 -2.16
N THR A 170 11.94 21.94 -1.26
CA THR A 170 12.57 22.22 0.03
C THR A 170 13.98 22.82 -0.16
N CYS A 171 14.69 22.39 -1.22
CA CYS A 171 15.99 22.93 -1.59
C CYS A 171 15.90 24.24 -2.39
N GLY A 172 14.69 24.80 -2.60
CA GLY A 172 14.48 26.06 -3.32
C GLY A 172 14.46 25.93 -4.84
N PHE A 173 14.40 24.73 -5.40
CA PHE A 173 14.32 24.54 -6.86
C PHE A 173 12.86 24.63 -7.33
N PRO A 174 12.55 25.48 -8.34
CA PRO A 174 11.24 25.48 -8.96
C PRO A 174 11.05 24.19 -9.79
N VAL A 175 10.03 23.42 -9.47
CA VAL A 175 9.70 22.22 -10.24
C VAL A 175 8.72 22.60 -11.33
N VAL A 176 9.17 22.56 -12.58
CA VAL A 176 8.37 22.89 -13.76
C VAL A 176 7.66 21.70 -14.35
N ALA A 177 8.20 20.50 -14.20
CA ALA A 177 7.61 19.23 -14.60
C ALA A 177 8.16 18.10 -13.74
N ALA A 178 7.32 17.09 -13.49
CA ALA A 178 7.72 15.85 -12.86
C ALA A 178 6.93 14.70 -13.50
N GLY A 179 7.54 13.52 -13.61
CA GLY A 179 6.93 12.37 -14.23
C GLY A 179 7.86 11.17 -14.19
N ARG A 180 7.36 10.02 -14.58
CA ARG A 180 8.16 8.81 -14.76
C ARG A 180 8.34 8.48 -16.23
N GLY A 181 9.50 7.90 -16.55
CA GLY A 181 9.71 7.28 -17.84
C GLY A 181 9.11 5.87 -17.89
N HIS A 182 8.62 5.50 -19.05
CA HIS A 182 8.18 4.14 -19.37
C HIS A 182 8.85 3.68 -20.66
N LYS A 183 9.41 2.47 -20.64
CA LYS A 183 9.99 1.91 -21.87
C LYS A 183 8.85 1.52 -22.80
N TRP A 184 8.66 2.29 -23.84
CA TRP A 184 7.67 2.00 -24.87
C TRP A 184 8.33 1.86 -26.24
N LEU A 185 7.89 0.88 -27.00
CA LEU A 185 8.29 0.66 -28.39
C LEU A 185 7.04 0.63 -29.27
N PRO A 186 7.08 1.16 -30.51
CA PRO A 186 5.88 1.29 -31.35
C PRO A 186 5.08 0.00 -31.52
N HIS A 187 5.75 -1.15 -31.58
CA HIS A 187 5.09 -2.45 -31.74
C HIS A 187 4.37 -2.92 -30.44
N PHE A 188 4.65 -2.33 -29.29
CA PHE A 188 3.95 -2.66 -28.05
C PHE A 188 2.48 -2.25 -28.07
N SER A 189 2.10 -1.24 -28.87
CA SER A 189 0.71 -0.83 -29.05
C SER A 189 -0.19 -1.92 -29.66
N GLN A 190 0.42 -2.94 -30.26
CA GLN A 190 -0.30 -4.09 -30.83
C GLN A 190 -0.48 -5.23 -29.82
N SER A 191 0.06 -5.10 -28.62
CA SER A 191 -0.08 -6.13 -27.59
C SER A 191 -1.53 -6.23 -27.08
N THR A 192 -1.93 -7.45 -26.78
CA THR A 192 -3.21 -7.75 -26.14
C THR A 192 -2.96 -8.68 -24.94
N PRO A 193 -3.89 -8.82 -24.00
CA PRO A 193 -3.74 -9.80 -22.92
C PRO A 193 -3.44 -11.23 -23.38
N ASP A 194 -3.88 -11.58 -24.59
CA ASP A 194 -3.65 -12.91 -25.16
C ASP A 194 -2.24 -13.07 -25.78
N THR A 195 -1.64 -11.99 -26.27
CA THR A 195 -0.33 -11.98 -26.94
C THR A 195 0.81 -11.48 -26.06
N VAL A 196 0.50 -10.92 -24.89
CA VAL A 196 1.45 -10.22 -24.03
C VAL A 196 2.69 -11.03 -23.65
N TRP A 197 2.54 -12.33 -23.46
CA TRP A 197 3.65 -13.17 -22.99
C TRP A 197 4.77 -13.29 -24.00
N GLY A 198 4.46 -13.26 -25.31
CA GLY A 198 5.47 -13.24 -26.36
C GLY A 198 6.40 -12.03 -26.29
N TYR A 199 5.88 -10.86 -25.88
CA TYR A 199 6.69 -9.64 -25.70
C TYR A 199 7.64 -9.72 -24.50
N TYR A 200 7.31 -10.54 -23.51
CA TYR A 200 8.15 -10.79 -22.32
C TYR A 200 9.06 -12.02 -22.48
N GLY A 201 8.98 -12.74 -23.61
CA GLY A 201 9.72 -13.97 -23.80
C GLY A 201 9.28 -15.11 -22.87
N LEU A 202 8.01 -15.10 -22.45
CA LEU A 202 7.40 -16.10 -21.58
C LEU A 202 6.42 -16.96 -22.37
N THR A 203 6.26 -18.22 -21.94
CA THR A 203 5.12 -19.02 -22.38
C THR A 203 3.90 -18.79 -21.47
N PRO A 204 2.66 -19.03 -21.96
CA PRO A 204 1.46 -18.92 -21.13
C PRO A 204 1.54 -19.79 -19.86
N GLU A 205 2.15 -20.98 -19.95
CA GLU A 205 2.30 -21.91 -18.83
C GLU A 205 3.30 -21.38 -17.79
N GLN A 206 4.38 -20.71 -18.23
CA GLN A 206 5.33 -20.05 -17.33
C GLN A 206 4.65 -18.89 -16.59
N ALA A 207 3.89 -18.09 -17.32
CA ALA A 207 3.13 -16.98 -16.75
C ALA A 207 2.07 -17.46 -15.74
N ALA A 208 1.34 -18.52 -16.07
CA ALA A 208 0.34 -19.11 -15.17
C ALA A 208 0.97 -19.67 -13.89
N ARG A 209 2.10 -20.38 -14.00
CA ARG A 209 2.86 -20.85 -12.82
C ARG A 209 3.35 -19.69 -11.94
N GLY A 210 3.72 -18.57 -12.56
CA GLY A 210 4.10 -17.34 -11.84
C GLY A 210 2.91 -16.56 -11.27
N GLY A 211 1.66 -16.98 -11.52
CA GLY A 211 0.46 -16.23 -11.13
C GLY A 211 0.39 -14.83 -11.77
N LEU A 212 0.95 -14.68 -13.00
CA LEU A 212 1.03 -13.41 -13.69
C LEU A 212 -0.33 -13.07 -14.33
N ASN A 213 -0.76 -11.81 -14.17
CA ASN A 213 -2.01 -11.35 -14.77
C ASN A 213 -1.76 -10.73 -16.16
N PRO A 214 -2.29 -11.32 -17.24
CA PRO A 214 -2.03 -10.83 -18.59
C PRO A 214 -2.54 -9.40 -18.84
N LYS A 215 -3.68 -9.01 -18.26
CA LYS A 215 -4.20 -7.64 -18.40
C LYS A 215 -3.25 -6.62 -17.78
N MET A 216 -2.73 -6.91 -16.59
CA MET A 216 -1.78 -6.02 -15.91
C MET A 216 -0.46 -5.92 -16.69
N PHE A 217 0.07 -7.05 -17.18
CA PHE A 217 1.30 -7.03 -17.97
C PHE A 217 1.11 -6.32 -19.31
N ASN A 218 -0.07 -6.47 -19.93
CA ASN A 218 -0.38 -5.76 -21.17
C ASN A 218 -0.43 -4.25 -20.96
N SER A 219 -0.98 -3.77 -19.84
CA SER A 219 -1.05 -2.33 -19.57
C SER A 219 0.33 -1.67 -19.46
N PHE A 220 1.37 -2.44 -19.11
CA PHE A 220 2.75 -1.95 -19.12
C PHE A 220 3.32 -1.84 -20.55
N LEU A 221 2.81 -2.62 -21.49
CA LEU A 221 3.25 -2.58 -22.89
C LEU A 221 2.48 -1.56 -23.73
N ASP A 222 1.15 -1.58 -23.63
CA ASP A 222 0.30 -0.70 -24.44
C ASP A 222 0.29 0.76 -23.95
N GLY A 223 0.88 1.02 -22.79
CA GLY A 223 0.99 2.35 -22.20
C GLY A 223 -0.24 2.80 -21.40
N SER A 224 -1.26 1.96 -21.24
CA SER A 224 -2.46 2.30 -20.44
C SER A 224 -2.13 2.50 -18.96
N ASP A 225 -1.13 1.80 -18.42
CA ASP A 225 -0.56 2.07 -17.09
C ASP A 225 0.07 3.47 -17.02
N GLY A 226 0.66 3.96 -18.11
CA GLY A 226 1.20 5.32 -18.20
C GLY A 226 0.15 6.42 -18.10
N VAL A 227 -1.08 6.15 -18.52
CA VAL A 227 -2.20 7.09 -18.39
C VAL A 227 -2.59 7.25 -16.92
N ALA A 228 -2.68 6.17 -16.16
CA ALA A 228 -2.90 6.23 -14.72
C ALA A 228 -1.78 7.03 -14.02
N GLY A 229 -0.53 6.83 -14.41
CA GLY A 229 0.61 7.62 -13.94
C GLY A 229 0.53 9.11 -14.28
N ALA A 230 -0.01 9.48 -15.46
CA ALA A 230 -0.20 10.86 -15.87
C ALA A 230 -1.32 11.57 -15.08
N PHE A 231 -2.41 10.87 -14.78
CA PHE A 231 -3.47 11.38 -13.89
C PHE A 231 -2.94 11.61 -12.47
N HIS A 232 -2.14 10.70 -11.98
CA HIS A 232 -1.47 10.80 -10.68
C HIS A 232 -0.61 12.07 -10.59
N HIS A 233 0.14 12.37 -11.65
CA HIS A 233 0.97 13.55 -11.74
C HIS A 233 0.16 14.87 -11.66
N HIS A 234 -0.99 14.95 -12.31
CA HIS A 234 -1.87 16.13 -12.26
C HIS A 234 -2.51 16.34 -10.88
N VAL A 235 -2.93 15.26 -10.25
CA VAL A 235 -3.52 15.25 -8.92
C VAL A 235 -2.48 15.64 -7.87
N HIS A 236 -1.29 15.05 -7.93
CA HIS A 236 -0.20 15.38 -7.00
C HIS A 236 0.34 16.79 -7.16
N ARG A 237 0.33 17.38 -8.35
CA ARG A 237 0.72 18.77 -8.54
C ARG A 237 -0.19 19.72 -7.74
N ARG A 238 -1.50 19.49 -7.71
CA ARG A 238 -2.45 20.27 -6.89
C ARG A 238 -2.34 19.97 -5.40
N VAL A 239 -2.02 18.75 -5.04
CA VAL A 239 -1.87 18.31 -3.63
C VAL A 239 -0.51 18.70 -3.08
N ALA A 240 0.56 18.68 -3.88
CA ALA A 240 1.87 19.14 -3.46
C ALA A 240 1.88 20.65 -3.16
N ASP A 241 1.15 21.47 -3.93
CA ASP A 241 0.98 22.88 -3.63
C ASP A 241 0.26 23.16 -2.29
N GLN A 242 -0.54 22.19 -1.82
CA GLN A 242 -1.25 22.25 -0.54
C GLN A 242 -0.54 21.50 0.61
N ARG A 243 0.43 20.62 0.31
CA ARG A 243 1.09 19.72 1.28
C ARG A 243 2.48 20.19 1.74
N ALA A 244 3.09 21.17 1.11
CA ALA A 244 4.45 21.59 1.50
C ALA A 244 4.59 21.88 3.02
N PRO A 245 3.63 22.50 3.71
CA PRO A 245 3.66 22.60 5.16
C PRO A 245 3.22 21.32 5.89
N VAL A 246 2.42 20.48 5.27
CA VAL A 246 1.70 19.35 5.92
C VAL A 246 2.57 18.11 6.09
N LEU A 247 3.49 17.80 5.17
CA LEU A 247 4.37 16.64 5.29
C LEU A 247 5.41 16.81 6.40
N ALA A 248 5.88 18.03 6.63
CA ALA A 248 6.74 18.33 7.78
C ALA A 248 5.98 18.16 9.11
N ASP A 249 4.73 18.66 9.17
CA ASP A 249 3.88 18.54 10.35
C ASP A 249 3.39 17.11 10.58
N VAL A 250 3.10 16.35 9.52
CA VAL A 250 2.69 14.93 9.62
C VAL A 250 3.85 14.04 10.04
N ARG A 251 5.08 14.26 9.53
CA ARG A 251 6.28 13.59 10.06
C ARG A 251 6.47 13.92 11.55
N ALA A 252 6.31 15.18 11.94
CA ALA A 252 6.42 15.61 13.33
C ALA A 252 5.29 15.03 14.18
N ALA A 253 4.03 15.03 13.73
CA ALA A 253 2.87 14.51 14.45
C ALA A 253 2.91 12.98 14.61
N VAL A 254 3.38 12.23 13.59
CA VAL A 254 3.60 10.78 13.72
C VAL A 254 4.70 10.47 14.72
N LEU A 255 5.79 11.25 14.69
CA LEU A 255 6.89 11.12 15.64
C LEU A 255 6.47 11.49 17.08
N GLN A 256 5.61 12.51 17.23
CA GLN A 256 5.08 12.93 18.53
C GLN A 256 4.05 11.95 19.10
N ARG A 257 3.09 11.46 18.31
CA ARG A 257 2.09 10.47 18.79
C ARG A 257 2.68 9.09 19.04
N VAL A 258 3.71 8.68 18.28
CA VAL A 258 4.48 7.47 18.56
C VAL A 258 5.27 7.63 19.89
N GLY A 259 5.65 8.88 20.24
CA GLY A 259 6.29 9.20 21.53
C GLY A 259 5.32 9.33 22.72
N GLN A 260 4.11 9.87 22.53
CA GLN A 260 3.17 10.19 23.60
C GLN A 260 2.30 9.00 24.10
N ARG A 261 2.22 7.89 23.37
CA ARG A 261 1.56 6.65 23.86
C ARG A 261 2.49 5.75 24.68
N GLY A 262 3.59 6.29 25.20
CA GLY A 262 4.62 5.63 25.96
C GLY A 262 4.87 6.24 27.35
N GLY A 263 3.88 6.96 27.90
CA GLY A 263 3.85 7.38 29.29
C GLY A 263 2.73 6.67 30.04
#